data_c6243320772247279bd1b5c4e6c3fc65
#
_entry.id   c6243320772247279bd1b5c4e6c3fc65
#
_cell.length_a   1.000
_cell.length_b   1.000
_cell.length_c   1.000
_cell.angle_alpha   90.00
_cell.angle_beta   90.00
_cell.angle_gamma   90.00
#
_symmetry.space_group_name_H-M   'P 1'
#
loop_
_entity.id
_entity.type
_entity.pdbx_description
1 polymer ?
#
loop_
_entity_poly.entity_id
_entity_poly.type
_entity_poly.pdbx_seq_one_letter_code
_entity_poly.pdbx_strand_id
1 'polypeptide(L)'
;MLMKVYLWFRKNILKIDDRSQLEIAIENGLKIGKNHNIQDQVIFDWSHCWLIEIGDNVTIAPRTYILCHDASTKNALGYTKIGRVRIGNNVFIGANTTILPGVTIGDNVIIGANSVVTKDIPENSCSYVKI
;
A
#
# COMPACT_ATOMS: atom_id res chain seq x y z
N MET A 1 25.87 0.20 -23.67
CA MET A 1 27.06 0.36 -22.80
C MET A 1 26.98 1.59 -21.92
N LEU A 2 26.72 2.77 -22.48
CA LEU A 2 26.61 4.03 -21.72
C LEU A 2 25.51 3.98 -20.64
N MET A 3 24.34 3.40 -20.92
CA MET A 3 23.25 3.27 -19.95
C MET A 3 23.67 2.42 -18.74
N LYS A 4 24.36 1.31 -18.95
CA LYS A 4 24.85 0.44 -17.87
C LYS A 4 25.87 1.15 -16.98
N VAL A 5 26.76 1.95 -17.58
CA VAL A 5 27.75 2.75 -16.85
C VAL A 5 27.05 3.84 -16.04
N TYR A 6 26.09 4.52 -16.63
CA TYR A 6 25.28 5.55 -15.96
C TYR A 6 24.52 4.98 -14.74
N LEU A 7 23.83 3.85 -14.90
CA LEU A 7 23.10 3.19 -13.83
C LEU A 7 24.05 2.70 -12.72
N TRP A 8 25.22 2.15 -13.10
CA TRP A 8 26.25 1.75 -12.14
C TRP A 8 26.75 2.96 -11.34
N PHE A 9 27.03 4.06 -12.02
CA PHE A 9 27.50 5.31 -11.40
C PHE A 9 26.46 5.87 -10.41
N ARG A 10 25.20 5.93 -10.82
CA ARG A 10 24.11 6.36 -9.93
C ARG A 10 24.04 5.54 -8.67
N LYS A 11 24.07 4.22 -8.80
CA LYS A 11 23.96 3.29 -7.69
C LYS A 11 25.18 3.32 -6.76
N ASN A 12 26.39 3.33 -7.29
CA ASN A 12 27.60 3.10 -6.50
C ASN A 12 28.29 4.41 -6.07
N ILE A 13 28.21 5.44 -6.86
CA ILE A 13 28.85 6.75 -6.57
C ILE A 13 27.87 7.72 -5.94
N LEU A 14 26.73 7.94 -6.58
CA LEU A 14 25.72 8.89 -6.07
C LEU A 14 24.81 8.24 -5.00
N LYS A 15 24.88 6.92 -4.82
CA LYS A 15 24.05 6.17 -3.89
C LYS A 15 22.54 6.42 -4.07
N ILE A 16 22.11 6.65 -5.30
CA ILE A 16 20.71 6.83 -5.64
C ILE A 16 20.05 5.45 -5.68
N ASP A 17 18.99 5.29 -4.91
CA ASP A 17 18.17 4.09 -4.93
C ASP A 17 17.14 4.21 -6.07
N ASP A 18 17.31 3.40 -7.12
CA ASP A 18 16.43 3.37 -8.30
C ASP A 18 15.28 2.37 -8.18
N ARG A 19 15.17 1.68 -7.03
CA ARG A 19 14.08 0.72 -6.81
C ARG A 19 12.75 1.44 -6.67
N SER A 20 11.71 0.84 -7.23
CA SER A 20 10.35 1.33 -7.02
C SER A 20 9.92 1.18 -5.55
N GLN A 21 8.93 1.95 -5.16
CA GLN A 21 8.34 1.87 -3.82
C GLN A 21 7.81 0.45 -3.52
N LEU A 22 7.25 -0.20 -4.53
CA LEU A 22 6.77 -1.58 -4.42
C LEU A 22 7.91 -2.58 -4.18
N GLU A 23 9.02 -2.47 -4.92
CA GLU A 23 10.18 -3.35 -4.73
C GLU A 23 10.75 -3.24 -3.32
N ILE A 24 10.88 -2.02 -2.82
CA ILE A 24 11.33 -1.78 -1.45
C ILE A 24 10.35 -2.38 -0.43
N ALA A 25 9.04 -2.22 -0.66
CA ALA A 25 8.03 -2.79 0.23
C ALA A 25 8.06 -4.32 0.24
N ILE A 26 8.22 -4.97 -0.92
CA ILE A 26 8.35 -6.44 -1.03
C ILE A 26 9.59 -6.94 -0.28
N GLU A 27 10.72 -6.29 -0.44
CA GLU A 27 11.96 -6.63 0.29
C GLU A 27 11.76 -6.51 1.81
N ASN A 28 10.92 -5.59 2.25
CA ASN A 28 10.55 -5.40 3.66
C ASN A 28 9.37 -6.27 4.12
N GLY A 29 8.97 -7.26 3.31
CA GLY A 29 8.04 -8.30 3.72
C GLY A 29 6.59 -8.13 3.26
N LEU A 30 6.27 -7.12 2.44
CA LEU A 30 4.97 -7.02 1.80
C LEU A 30 4.72 -8.25 0.91
N LYS A 31 3.53 -8.82 1.00
CA LYS A 31 3.09 -9.93 0.15
C LYS A 31 2.11 -9.41 -0.90
N ILE A 32 2.37 -9.73 -2.16
CA ILE A 32 1.52 -9.34 -3.28
C ILE A 32 1.40 -10.46 -4.30
N GLY A 33 0.19 -10.62 -4.83
CA GLY A 33 -0.14 -11.63 -5.85
C GLY A 33 0.20 -11.19 -7.27
N LYS A 34 -0.38 -11.91 -8.24
CA LYS A 34 -0.14 -11.72 -9.68
C LYS A 34 -0.99 -10.60 -10.27
N ASN A 35 -0.58 -10.10 -11.46
CA ASN A 35 -1.35 -9.12 -12.25
C ASN A 35 -1.73 -7.87 -11.46
N HIS A 36 -0.84 -7.41 -10.62
CA HIS A 36 -1.03 -6.15 -9.91
C HIS A 36 -0.64 -4.96 -10.78
N ASN A 37 -1.32 -3.84 -10.56
CA ASN A 37 -1.00 -2.55 -11.15
C ASN A 37 -0.94 -1.50 -10.03
N ILE A 38 0.26 -1.28 -9.54
CA ILE A 38 0.53 -0.31 -8.48
C ILE A 38 1.05 0.96 -9.12
N GLN A 39 0.26 2.02 -9.03
CA GLN A 39 0.57 3.30 -9.63
C GLN A 39 1.60 4.09 -8.82
N ASP A 40 2.08 5.20 -9.40
CA ASP A 40 3.07 6.05 -8.76
C ASP A 40 2.58 6.66 -7.45
N GLN A 41 3.51 6.91 -6.53
CA GLN A 41 3.25 7.56 -5.24
C GLN A 41 2.28 6.78 -4.33
N VAL A 42 2.09 5.50 -4.55
CA VAL A 42 1.44 4.63 -3.55
C VAL A 42 2.41 4.44 -2.39
N ILE A 43 1.93 4.69 -1.19
CA ILE A 43 2.73 4.59 0.04
C ILE A 43 2.27 3.39 0.84
N PHE A 44 3.18 2.42 0.97
CA PHE A 44 3.04 1.32 1.91
C PHE A 44 3.67 1.72 3.24
N ASP A 45 3.06 1.32 4.34
CA ASP A 45 3.62 1.60 5.67
C ASP A 45 5.07 1.12 5.79
N TRP A 46 6.02 2.03 5.73
CA TRP A 46 7.45 1.72 5.67
C TRP A 46 7.95 0.89 6.83
N SER A 47 7.43 1.16 7.99
CA SER A 47 7.86 0.51 9.23
C SER A 47 7.18 -0.83 9.47
N HIS A 48 6.10 -1.16 8.73
CA HIS A 48 5.28 -2.33 8.98
C HIS A 48 4.81 -3.04 7.69
N CYS A 49 5.60 -2.96 6.59
CA CYS A 49 5.24 -3.57 5.31
C CYS A 49 4.90 -5.06 5.40
N TRP A 50 5.52 -5.81 6.31
CA TRP A 50 5.24 -7.23 6.52
C TRP A 50 3.82 -7.53 7.00
N LEU A 51 3.06 -6.51 7.38
CA LEU A 51 1.66 -6.62 7.77
C LEU A 51 0.69 -6.39 6.60
N ILE A 52 1.20 -6.12 5.38
CA ILE A 52 0.38 -5.89 4.20
C ILE A 52 0.36 -7.15 3.33
N GLU A 53 -0.84 -7.62 3.05
CA GLU A 53 -1.09 -8.74 2.13
C GLU A 53 -2.05 -8.30 1.03
N ILE A 54 -1.64 -8.43 -0.23
CA ILE A 54 -2.39 -8.03 -1.41
C ILE A 54 -2.56 -9.26 -2.31
N GLY A 55 -3.78 -9.53 -2.75
CA GLY A 55 -4.11 -10.64 -3.62
C GLY A 55 -3.75 -10.43 -5.09
N ASP A 56 -4.41 -11.21 -5.96
CA ASP A 56 -4.24 -11.17 -7.40
C ASP A 56 -5.15 -10.12 -8.06
N ASN A 57 -4.74 -9.61 -9.23
CA ASN A 57 -5.52 -8.67 -10.04
C ASN A 57 -5.93 -7.41 -9.27
N VAL A 58 -5.01 -6.81 -8.55
CA VAL A 58 -5.25 -5.61 -7.75
C VAL A 58 -4.67 -4.38 -8.44
N THR A 59 -5.48 -3.35 -8.57
CA THR A 59 -5.04 -2.02 -9.03
C THR A 59 -5.13 -1.03 -7.88
N ILE A 60 -4.04 -0.33 -7.63
CA ILE A 60 -3.99 0.74 -6.64
C ILE A 60 -3.57 2.03 -7.34
N ALA A 61 -4.48 2.99 -7.36
CA ALA A 61 -4.29 4.26 -8.02
C ALA A 61 -3.34 5.20 -7.25
N PRO A 62 -2.83 6.27 -7.89
CA PRO A 62 -1.79 7.11 -7.31
C PRO A 62 -2.16 7.72 -5.96
N ARG A 63 -1.14 7.91 -5.13
CA ARG A 63 -1.24 8.59 -3.83
C ARG A 63 -2.19 7.89 -2.85
N THR A 64 -2.34 6.58 -2.97
CA THR A 64 -3.01 5.76 -1.97
C THR A 64 -2.05 5.45 -0.84
N TYR A 65 -2.53 5.56 0.39
CA TYR A 65 -1.79 5.23 1.62
C TYR A 65 -2.35 3.96 2.23
N ILE A 66 -1.48 2.97 2.46
CA ILE A 66 -1.83 1.75 3.20
C ILE A 66 -1.06 1.76 4.51
N LEU A 67 -1.79 1.96 5.60
CA LEU A 67 -1.23 2.13 6.93
C LEU A 67 -1.48 0.88 7.78
N CYS A 68 -0.44 0.40 8.44
CA CYS A 68 -0.49 -0.71 9.38
C CYS A 68 -0.20 -0.28 10.82
N HIS A 69 0.14 0.99 11.03
CA HIS A 69 0.29 1.57 12.35
C HIS A 69 -0.38 2.94 12.44
N ASP A 70 -0.81 3.30 13.63
CA ASP A 70 -1.38 4.61 13.94
C ASP A 70 -0.93 5.04 15.33
N ALA A 71 -0.13 6.09 15.37
CA ALA A 71 0.42 6.65 16.59
C ALA A 71 -0.45 7.75 17.21
N SER A 72 -1.64 8.04 16.67
CA SER A 72 -2.53 9.10 17.15
C SER A 72 -2.92 8.93 18.62
N THR A 73 -3.00 7.70 19.11
CA THR A 73 -3.34 7.38 20.49
C THR A 73 -2.14 7.44 21.46
N LYS A 74 -0.92 7.55 20.96
CA LYS A 74 0.29 7.42 21.77
C LYS A 74 0.37 8.47 22.88
N ASN A 75 0.07 9.72 22.55
CA ASN A 75 0.15 10.81 23.53
C ASN A 75 -0.94 10.74 24.60
N ALA A 76 -2.15 10.28 24.24
CA ALA A 76 -3.27 10.22 25.17
C ALA A 76 -3.33 8.90 25.95
N LEU A 77 -2.97 7.79 25.33
CA LEU A 77 -3.19 6.45 25.86
C LEU A 77 -1.89 5.64 26.09
N GLY A 78 -0.74 6.17 25.64
CA GLY A 78 0.56 5.53 25.84
C GLY A 78 0.88 4.38 24.88
N TYR A 79 0.06 4.09 23.88
CA TYR A 79 0.30 3.01 22.89
C TYR A 79 0.05 3.44 21.45
N THR A 80 0.66 2.74 20.51
CA THR A 80 0.45 2.85 19.07
C THR A 80 -0.42 1.68 18.63
N LYS A 81 -1.47 1.96 17.87
CA LYS A 81 -2.29 0.92 17.25
C LYS A 81 -1.53 0.30 16.07
N ILE A 82 -1.47 -1.01 16.02
CA ILE A 82 -0.89 -1.78 14.91
C ILE A 82 -1.94 -2.78 14.43
N GLY A 83 -2.09 -2.92 13.12
CA GLY A 83 -3.04 -3.85 12.54
C GLY A 83 -2.66 -4.26 11.13
N ARG A 84 -2.85 -5.54 10.83
CA ARG A 84 -2.63 -6.11 9.50
C ARG A 84 -3.66 -5.58 8.52
N VAL A 85 -3.21 -5.23 7.30
CA VAL A 85 -4.09 -4.89 6.19
C VAL A 85 -4.09 -6.03 5.18
N ARG A 86 -5.28 -6.49 4.80
CA ARG A 86 -5.48 -7.49 3.77
C ARG A 86 -6.34 -6.95 2.66
N ILE A 87 -5.88 -7.12 1.43
CA ILE A 87 -6.60 -6.75 0.21
C ILE A 87 -6.78 -8.03 -0.59
N GLY A 88 -8.03 -8.39 -0.87
CA GLY A 88 -8.38 -9.60 -1.61
C GLY A 88 -8.01 -9.54 -3.10
N ASN A 89 -8.64 -10.40 -3.89
CA ASN A 89 -8.44 -10.48 -5.34
C ASN A 89 -9.42 -9.60 -6.09
N ASN A 90 -9.05 -9.17 -7.31
CA ASN A 90 -9.90 -8.35 -8.19
C ASN A 90 -10.38 -7.07 -7.49
N VAL A 91 -9.45 -6.32 -6.91
CA VAL A 91 -9.75 -5.09 -6.17
C VAL A 91 -9.22 -3.88 -6.93
N PHE A 92 -10.03 -2.84 -7.01
CA PHE A 92 -9.63 -1.52 -7.48
C PHE A 92 -9.70 -0.50 -6.34
N ILE A 93 -8.61 0.22 -6.11
CA ILE A 93 -8.53 1.28 -5.11
C ILE A 93 -8.26 2.60 -5.81
N GLY A 94 -9.21 3.52 -5.70
CA GLY A 94 -9.15 4.85 -6.30
C GLY A 94 -8.07 5.74 -5.69
N ALA A 95 -7.66 6.76 -6.44
CA ALA A 95 -6.60 7.69 -6.05
C ALA A 95 -6.86 8.42 -4.73
N ASN A 96 -5.80 8.78 -4.04
CA ASN A 96 -5.85 9.50 -2.75
C ASN A 96 -6.67 8.78 -1.67
N THR A 97 -6.75 7.47 -1.72
CA THR A 97 -7.44 6.67 -0.70
C THR A 97 -6.49 6.37 0.46
N THR A 98 -7.01 6.37 1.66
CA THR A 98 -6.27 5.97 2.86
C THR A 98 -6.92 4.74 3.46
N ILE A 99 -6.13 3.67 3.65
CA ILE A 99 -6.56 2.43 4.30
C ILE A 99 -5.93 2.38 5.68
N LEU A 100 -6.78 2.30 6.71
CA LEU A 100 -6.34 2.32 8.10
C LEU A 100 -5.90 0.95 8.61
N PRO A 101 -5.10 0.90 9.68
CA PRO A 101 -4.63 -0.34 10.28
C PRO A 101 -5.76 -1.30 10.67
N GLY A 102 -5.58 -2.59 10.37
CA GLY A 102 -6.51 -3.65 10.74
C GLY A 102 -7.65 -3.89 9.75
N VAL A 103 -7.68 -3.16 8.62
CA VAL A 103 -8.75 -3.32 7.61
C VAL A 103 -8.51 -4.53 6.73
N THR A 104 -9.57 -5.28 6.49
CA THR A 104 -9.65 -6.34 5.48
C THR A 104 -10.60 -5.94 4.37
N ILE A 105 -10.13 -5.96 3.12
CA ILE A 105 -10.92 -5.72 1.92
C ILE A 105 -11.10 -7.06 1.22
N GLY A 106 -12.35 -7.46 1.01
CA GLY A 106 -12.71 -8.71 0.36
C GLY A 106 -12.41 -8.73 -1.14
N ASP A 107 -12.77 -9.82 -1.81
CA ASP A 107 -12.61 -9.97 -3.24
C ASP A 107 -13.66 -9.16 -4.02
N ASN A 108 -13.36 -8.81 -5.26
CA ASN A 108 -14.28 -8.11 -6.16
C ASN A 108 -14.81 -6.79 -5.56
N VAL A 109 -13.89 -5.94 -5.10
CA VAL A 109 -14.23 -4.67 -4.44
C VAL A 109 -13.71 -3.49 -5.27
N ILE A 110 -14.53 -2.46 -5.37
CA ILE A 110 -14.15 -1.16 -5.94
C ILE A 110 -14.24 -0.10 -4.83
N ILE A 111 -13.14 0.60 -4.61
CA ILE A 111 -13.07 1.72 -3.67
C ILE A 111 -12.90 3.01 -4.48
N GLY A 112 -13.83 3.94 -4.30
CA GLY A 112 -13.79 5.24 -4.96
C GLY A 112 -12.61 6.10 -4.50
N ALA A 113 -12.19 7.03 -5.36
CA ALA A 113 -11.13 7.98 -5.03
C ALA A 113 -11.47 8.85 -3.80
N ASN A 114 -10.44 9.33 -3.13
CA ASN A 114 -10.57 10.18 -1.93
C ASN A 114 -11.36 9.52 -0.78
N SER A 115 -11.28 8.20 -0.68
CA SER A 115 -11.92 7.44 0.41
C SER A 115 -10.99 7.29 1.60
N VAL A 116 -11.57 7.20 2.79
CA VAL A 116 -10.89 6.73 4.00
C VAL A 116 -11.54 5.43 4.44
N VAL A 117 -10.81 4.32 4.34
CA VAL A 117 -11.32 2.99 4.69
C VAL A 117 -10.97 2.71 6.15
N THR A 118 -11.96 2.79 7.01
CA THR A 118 -11.82 2.65 8.47
C THR A 118 -12.30 1.31 9.00
N LYS A 119 -13.04 0.55 8.17
CA LYS A 119 -13.65 -0.74 8.52
C LYS A 119 -13.48 -1.73 7.38
N ASP A 120 -13.65 -3.01 7.69
CA ASP A 120 -13.64 -4.07 6.70
C ASP A 120 -14.68 -3.83 5.61
N ILE A 121 -14.30 -4.15 4.37
CA ILE A 121 -15.19 -4.08 3.21
C ILE A 121 -15.47 -5.52 2.76
N PRO A 122 -16.74 -5.95 2.77
CA PRO A 122 -17.10 -7.28 2.34
C PRO A 122 -16.86 -7.48 0.84
N GLU A 123 -16.69 -8.72 0.44
CA GLU A 123 -16.57 -9.11 -0.97
C GLU A 123 -17.77 -8.64 -1.81
N ASN A 124 -17.54 -8.47 -3.12
CA ASN A 124 -18.56 -8.06 -4.09
C ASN A 124 -19.19 -6.69 -3.77
N SER A 125 -18.38 -5.75 -3.30
CA SER A 125 -18.83 -4.43 -2.85
C SER A 125 -18.27 -3.31 -3.73
N CYS A 126 -19.09 -2.28 -3.91
CA CYS A 126 -18.64 -0.97 -4.40
C CYS A 126 -18.77 0.03 -3.25
N SER A 127 -17.65 0.49 -2.73
CA SER A 127 -17.63 1.38 -1.55
C SER A 127 -17.18 2.78 -1.95
N TYR A 128 -18.03 3.74 -1.69
CA TYR A 128 -17.69 5.16 -1.69
C TYR A 128 -17.71 5.64 -0.23
N VAL A 129 -16.58 5.53 0.46
CA VAL A 129 -16.53 6.02 1.82
C VAL A 129 -16.27 7.53 1.77
N LYS A 130 -17.36 8.30 1.83
CA LYS A 130 -17.24 9.71 2.19
C LYS A 130 -16.99 9.83 3.68
N ILE A 131 -16.04 10.67 3.97
CA ILE A 131 -15.88 11.22 5.32
C ILE A 131 -17.11 12.06 5.64
#